data_9fc24641a9ace0c6d55aaf17c783b00d
#
_entry.id   9fc24641a9ace0c6d55aaf17c783b00d
#
_cell.length_a   1.000
_cell.length_b   1.000
_cell.length_c   1.000
_cell.angle_alpha   90.00
_cell.angle_beta   90.00
_cell.angle_gamma   90.00
#
_symmetry.space_group_name_H-M   'P 1'
#
loop_
_entity.id
_entity.type
_entity.pdbx_description
1 polymer ?
#
loop_
_entity_poly.entity_id
_entity_poly.type
_entity_poly.pdbx_seq_one_letter_code
_entity_poly.pdbx_strand_id
1 'polypeptide(L)'
;MAQLEGKVALITGASQGLGRALALAYAREGARLVVNARSEERLRPVAEEVEALGAEVVALPADVADSESVDRLVSQAADRFGGIDVLVNNAGLLGPRVKIEEFPEDEWRRVIDANLTGLFLVSKASIPHLNAGASVINLVSGVSVEGRPEWGAYSVSKFGVEGLNQILAAELEDRDVRVNAVDPGGMNTEMRAAAYSREDAESRVAPEENVDVFLYLASDDSRGVTGERFKAQEFRRR
;
A
#
# COMPACT_ATOMS: atom_id res chain seq x y z
N MET A 1 15.27 -17.83 -9.26
CA MET A 1 15.21 -17.79 -7.78
C MET A 1 14.10 -16.85 -7.41
N ALA A 2 13.33 -17.18 -6.38
CA ALA A 2 12.27 -16.31 -5.87
C ALA A 2 12.88 -14.97 -5.38
N GLN A 3 12.28 -13.85 -5.81
CA GLN A 3 12.87 -12.51 -5.58
C GLN A 3 12.73 -12.04 -4.14
N LEU A 4 11.78 -12.59 -3.40
CA LEU A 4 11.44 -12.19 -2.02
C LEU A 4 11.62 -13.34 -1.03
N GLU A 5 12.42 -14.35 -1.36
CA GLU A 5 12.64 -15.52 -0.52
C GLU A 5 13.01 -15.13 0.92
N GLY A 6 12.17 -15.55 1.87
CA GLY A 6 12.35 -15.30 3.29
C GLY A 6 12.09 -13.86 3.75
N LYS A 7 11.82 -12.90 2.86
CA LYS A 7 11.45 -11.51 3.24
C LYS A 7 10.08 -11.47 3.90
N VAL A 8 9.94 -10.61 4.90
CA VAL A 8 8.66 -10.34 5.58
C VAL A 8 8.03 -9.09 4.99
N ALA A 9 6.84 -9.23 4.42
CA ALA A 9 6.10 -8.12 3.84
C ALA A 9 4.79 -7.84 4.59
N LEU A 10 4.63 -6.61 5.09
CA LEU A 10 3.38 -6.08 5.64
C LEU A 10 2.65 -5.28 4.57
N ILE A 11 1.42 -5.71 4.22
CA ILE A 11 0.58 -5.06 3.21
C ILE A 11 -0.71 -4.57 3.85
N THR A 12 -0.94 -3.26 3.86
CA THR A 12 -2.20 -2.68 4.35
C THR A 12 -3.25 -2.64 3.24
N GLY A 13 -4.54 -2.79 3.59
CA GLY A 13 -5.63 -2.82 2.62
C GLY A 13 -5.58 -4.03 1.69
N ALA A 14 -5.16 -5.19 2.20
CA ALA A 14 -4.89 -6.39 1.41
C ALA A 14 -6.13 -7.24 1.07
N SER A 15 -7.33 -6.90 1.53
CA SER A 15 -8.52 -7.74 1.36
C SER A 15 -9.09 -7.79 -0.07
N GLN A 16 -8.64 -6.90 -0.96
CA GLN A 16 -9.14 -6.81 -2.34
C GLN A 16 -8.20 -5.98 -3.25
N GLY A 17 -8.51 -5.94 -4.54
CA GLY A 17 -7.85 -5.08 -5.52
C GLY A 17 -6.33 -5.26 -5.53
N LEU A 18 -5.59 -4.15 -5.60
CA LEU A 18 -4.13 -4.17 -5.68
C LEU A 18 -3.49 -4.83 -4.45
N GLY A 19 -4.00 -4.57 -3.24
CA GLY A 19 -3.42 -5.15 -2.03
C GLY A 19 -3.48 -6.69 -2.02
N ARG A 20 -4.61 -7.27 -2.45
CA ARG A 20 -4.73 -8.73 -2.65
C ARG A 20 -3.78 -9.23 -3.74
N ALA A 21 -3.74 -8.54 -4.89
CA ALA A 21 -2.85 -8.91 -5.99
C ALA A 21 -1.38 -8.91 -5.57
N LEU A 22 -0.95 -7.91 -4.77
CA LEU A 22 0.40 -7.84 -4.21
C LEU A 22 0.67 -8.98 -3.22
N ALA A 23 -0.28 -9.32 -2.34
CA ALA A 23 -0.13 -10.43 -1.41
C ALA A 23 0.13 -11.75 -2.17
N LEU A 24 -0.65 -12.04 -3.21
CA LEU A 24 -0.47 -13.23 -4.04
C LEU A 24 0.83 -13.20 -4.86
N ALA A 25 1.21 -12.04 -5.39
CA ALA A 25 2.46 -11.90 -6.14
C ALA A 25 3.68 -12.11 -5.24
N TYR A 26 3.68 -11.53 -4.03
CA TYR A 26 4.76 -11.67 -3.07
C TYR A 26 4.87 -13.10 -2.52
N ALA A 27 3.72 -13.79 -2.32
CA ALA A 27 3.69 -15.20 -1.95
C ALA A 27 4.38 -16.09 -2.99
N ARG A 28 4.09 -15.87 -4.29
CA ARG A 28 4.74 -16.61 -5.38
C ARG A 28 6.26 -16.39 -5.44
N GLU A 29 6.72 -15.25 -4.95
CA GLU A 29 8.14 -14.89 -4.87
C GLU A 29 8.79 -15.24 -3.51
N GLY A 30 8.14 -16.07 -2.68
CA GLY A 30 8.72 -16.64 -1.47
C GLY A 30 8.68 -15.73 -0.23
N ALA A 31 7.89 -14.66 -0.24
CA ALA A 31 7.73 -13.81 0.93
C ALA A 31 6.85 -14.47 2.02
N ARG A 32 7.16 -14.13 3.28
CA ARG A 32 6.25 -14.32 4.41
C ARG A 32 5.39 -13.08 4.58
N LEU A 33 4.10 -13.23 4.80
CA LEU A 33 3.15 -12.14 4.66
C LEU A 33 2.43 -11.79 5.96
N VAL A 34 2.29 -10.49 6.21
CA VAL A 34 1.29 -9.92 7.10
C VAL A 34 0.30 -9.16 6.24
N VAL A 35 -0.93 -9.63 6.17
CA VAL A 35 -2.01 -8.98 5.41
C VAL A 35 -2.96 -8.28 6.37
N ASN A 36 -3.22 -7.01 6.10
CA ASN A 36 -4.10 -6.19 6.93
C ASN A 36 -5.28 -5.64 6.14
N ALA A 37 -6.43 -5.63 6.78
CA ALA A 37 -7.62 -4.83 6.44
C ALA A 37 -8.50 -4.71 7.69
N ARG A 38 -9.58 -3.92 7.63
CA ARG A 38 -10.48 -3.74 8.79
C ARG A 38 -11.32 -4.97 9.12
N SER A 39 -11.63 -5.81 8.13
CA SER A 39 -12.52 -6.97 8.27
C SER A 39 -11.71 -8.27 8.19
N GLU A 40 -11.76 -9.04 9.27
CA GLU A 40 -11.20 -10.40 9.32
C GLU A 40 -11.88 -11.33 8.29
N GLU A 41 -13.21 -11.23 8.14
CA GLU A 41 -13.97 -12.02 7.17
C GLU A 41 -13.47 -11.80 5.73
N ARG A 42 -13.10 -10.55 5.38
CA ARG A 42 -12.55 -10.21 4.05
C ARG A 42 -11.07 -10.59 3.89
N LEU A 43 -10.31 -10.70 4.98
CA LEU A 43 -8.91 -11.12 4.95
C LEU A 43 -8.76 -12.63 4.82
N ARG A 44 -9.64 -13.40 5.42
CA ARG A 44 -9.55 -14.87 5.46
C ARG A 44 -9.39 -15.50 4.07
N PRO A 45 -10.19 -15.16 3.05
CA PRO A 45 -10.00 -15.74 1.71
C PRO A 45 -8.61 -15.44 1.12
N VAL A 46 -8.07 -14.25 1.38
CA VAL A 46 -6.74 -13.87 0.89
C VAL A 46 -5.64 -14.67 1.60
N ALA A 47 -5.78 -14.88 2.91
CA ALA A 47 -4.84 -15.72 3.66
C ALA A 47 -4.86 -17.16 3.14
N GLU A 48 -6.06 -17.75 2.93
CA GLU A 48 -6.22 -19.09 2.37
C GLU A 48 -5.59 -19.23 0.98
N GLU A 49 -5.73 -18.20 0.12
CA GLU A 49 -5.09 -18.17 -1.20
C GLU A 49 -3.56 -18.09 -1.10
N VAL A 50 -3.03 -17.30 -0.16
CA VAL A 50 -1.59 -17.19 0.09
C VAL A 50 -1.01 -18.50 0.61
N GLU A 51 -1.69 -19.14 1.57
CA GLU A 51 -1.32 -20.47 2.12
C GLU A 51 -1.34 -21.55 1.02
N ALA A 52 -2.31 -21.51 0.11
CA ALA A 52 -2.39 -22.43 -1.02
C ALA A 52 -1.22 -22.30 -2.00
N LEU A 53 -0.53 -21.12 -2.02
CA LEU A 53 0.72 -20.90 -2.75
C LEU A 53 1.96 -21.39 -1.98
N GLY A 54 1.79 -21.92 -0.75
CA GLY A 54 2.88 -22.42 0.09
C GLY A 54 3.58 -21.34 0.91
N ALA A 55 3.08 -20.11 0.93
CA ALA A 55 3.67 -19.03 1.70
C ALA A 55 3.08 -18.94 3.12
N GLU A 56 3.92 -18.51 4.08
CA GLU A 56 3.47 -18.25 5.44
C GLU A 56 2.76 -16.90 5.52
N VAL A 57 1.57 -16.85 6.11
CA VAL A 57 0.79 -15.62 6.24
C VAL A 57 0.15 -15.46 7.60
N VAL A 58 0.03 -14.23 8.05
CA VAL A 58 -0.80 -13.83 9.21
C VAL A 58 -1.77 -12.74 8.76
N ALA A 59 -3.06 -13.00 8.94
CA ALA A 59 -4.12 -12.03 8.69
C ALA A 59 -4.44 -11.26 9.98
N LEU A 60 -4.15 -9.96 10.00
CA LEU A 60 -4.32 -9.11 11.17
C LEU A 60 -5.35 -8.00 10.87
N PRO A 61 -6.58 -8.12 11.40
CA PRO A 61 -7.58 -7.07 11.26
C PRO A 61 -7.20 -5.85 12.10
N ALA A 62 -7.13 -4.67 11.46
CA ALA A 62 -6.89 -3.39 12.13
C ALA A 62 -7.38 -2.23 11.26
N ASP A 63 -7.88 -1.17 11.90
CA ASP A 63 -8.12 0.10 11.22
C ASP A 63 -6.83 0.92 11.24
N VAL A 64 -6.30 1.25 10.08
CA VAL A 64 -5.07 2.05 9.94
C VAL A 64 -5.24 3.48 10.46
N ALA A 65 -6.48 3.98 10.59
CA ALA A 65 -6.78 5.30 11.16
C ALA A 65 -6.79 5.31 12.71
N ASP A 66 -6.72 4.15 13.35
CA ASP A 66 -6.69 4.00 14.80
C ASP A 66 -5.27 3.61 15.29
N SER A 67 -4.64 4.50 16.08
CA SER A 67 -3.25 4.32 16.49
C SER A 67 -3.03 3.08 17.34
N GLU A 68 -3.96 2.72 18.25
CA GLU A 68 -3.81 1.54 19.08
C GLU A 68 -3.94 0.24 18.27
N SER A 69 -4.85 0.24 17.27
CA SER A 69 -4.99 -0.88 16.33
C SER A 69 -3.72 -1.04 15.48
N VAL A 70 -3.11 0.07 15.04
CA VAL A 70 -1.86 0.06 14.28
C VAL A 70 -0.69 -0.45 15.14
N ASP A 71 -0.57 0.01 16.38
CA ASP A 71 0.50 -0.45 17.29
C ASP A 71 0.39 -1.97 17.53
N ARG A 72 -0.83 -2.49 17.74
CA ARG A 72 -1.06 -3.94 17.86
C ARG A 72 -0.72 -4.70 16.59
N LEU A 73 -1.14 -4.19 15.42
CA LEU A 73 -0.85 -4.77 14.12
C LEU A 73 0.67 -4.95 13.92
N VAL A 74 1.43 -3.86 14.11
CA VAL A 74 2.87 -3.85 13.85
C VAL A 74 3.63 -4.69 14.88
N SER A 75 3.26 -4.61 16.17
CA SER A 75 3.87 -5.45 17.21
C SER A 75 3.66 -6.93 16.92
N GLN A 76 2.45 -7.35 16.59
CA GLN A 76 2.16 -8.75 16.25
C GLN A 76 2.92 -9.22 15.00
N ALA A 77 3.08 -8.35 13.99
CA ALA A 77 3.87 -8.65 12.80
C ALA A 77 5.35 -8.88 13.17
N ALA A 78 5.92 -7.98 13.97
CA ALA A 78 7.31 -8.05 14.42
C ALA A 78 7.55 -9.26 15.34
N ASP A 79 6.66 -9.52 16.28
CA ASP A 79 6.74 -10.69 17.19
C ASP A 79 6.69 -12.00 16.42
N ARG A 80 5.85 -12.07 15.38
CA ARG A 80 5.66 -13.30 14.59
C ARG A 80 6.85 -13.61 13.69
N PHE A 81 7.47 -12.59 13.08
CA PHE A 81 8.45 -12.77 12.02
C PHE A 81 9.83 -12.18 12.32
N GLY A 82 10.00 -11.45 13.43
CA GLY A 82 11.28 -10.89 13.86
C GLY A 82 11.66 -9.56 13.22
N GLY A 83 10.80 -8.97 12.35
CA GLY A 83 11.02 -7.69 11.68
C GLY A 83 10.25 -7.58 10.37
N ILE A 84 10.40 -6.45 9.69
CA ILE A 84 9.70 -6.14 8.44
C ILE A 84 10.74 -5.75 7.39
N ASP A 85 10.74 -6.46 6.26
CA ASP A 85 11.62 -6.17 5.11
C ASP A 85 10.92 -5.32 4.06
N VAL A 86 9.59 -5.44 3.95
CA VAL A 86 8.79 -4.69 2.99
C VAL A 86 7.52 -4.18 3.67
N LEU A 87 7.31 -2.87 3.64
CA LEU A 87 6.07 -2.23 4.05
C LEU A 87 5.35 -1.67 2.84
N VAL A 88 4.13 -2.14 2.57
CA VAL A 88 3.28 -1.57 1.51
C VAL A 88 2.10 -0.84 2.13
N ASN A 89 2.16 0.48 2.11
CA ASN A 89 1.08 1.37 2.52
C ASN A 89 0.07 1.52 1.39
N ASN A 90 -0.81 0.53 1.24
CA ASN A 90 -1.79 0.47 0.16
C ASN A 90 -3.22 0.83 0.63
N ALA A 91 -3.54 0.73 1.90
CA ALA A 91 -4.87 1.06 2.42
C ALA A 91 -5.32 2.47 1.99
N GLY A 92 -6.55 2.61 1.57
CA GLY A 92 -7.11 3.90 1.18
C GLY A 92 -8.58 3.85 0.79
N LEU A 93 -9.20 5.03 0.83
CA LEU A 93 -10.59 5.29 0.50
C LEU A 93 -10.67 6.38 -0.57
N LEU A 94 -11.65 6.30 -1.47
CA LEU A 94 -11.89 7.33 -2.47
C LEU A 94 -12.67 8.52 -1.88
N GLY A 95 -13.73 8.26 -1.12
CA GLY A 95 -14.72 9.27 -0.71
C GLY A 95 -15.64 9.71 -1.86
N PRO A 96 -16.53 10.67 -1.61
CA PRO A 96 -17.46 11.18 -2.62
C PRO A 96 -16.74 12.00 -3.70
N ARG A 97 -17.28 11.96 -4.91
CA ARG A 97 -16.85 12.74 -6.07
C ARG A 97 -17.79 13.94 -6.25
N VAL A 98 -17.52 15.00 -5.49
CA VAL A 98 -18.31 16.25 -5.48
C VAL A 98 -17.37 17.46 -5.38
N LYS A 99 -17.89 18.66 -5.68
CA LYS A 99 -17.14 19.91 -5.50
C LYS A 99 -16.83 20.16 -4.03
N ILE A 100 -15.78 20.94 -3.73
CA ILE A 100 -15.34 21.25 -2.38
C ILE A 100 -16.46 21.90 -1.55
N GLU A 101 -17.26 22.77 -2.12
CA GLU A 101 -18.38 23.45 -1.45
C GLU A 101 -19.50 22.48 -1.00
N GLU A 102 -19.57 21.30 -1.64
CA GLU A 102 -20.57 20.27 -1.36
C GLU A 102 -19.97 19.07 -0.59
N PHE A 103 -18.66 19.10 -0.29
CA PHE A 103 -17.97 17.94 0.27
C PHE A 103 -18.32 17.77 1.75
N PRO A 104 -18.91 16.64 2.20
CA PRO A 104 -19.27 16.44 3.60
C PRO A 104 -18.01 16.40 4.49
N GLU A 105 -18.04 17.11 5.64
CA GLU A 105 -16.87 17.21 6.53
C GLU A 105 -16.48 15.87 7.17
N ASP A 106 -17.44 15.03 7.51
CA ASP A 106 -17.21 13.69 8.06
C ASP A 106 -16.52 12.78 7.04
N GLU A 107 -16.95 12.84 5.78
CA GLU A 107 -16.30 12.12 4.68
C GLU A 107 -14.89 12.67 4.40
N TRP A 108 -14.71 13.99 4.49
CA TRP A 108 -13.38 14.61 4.39
C TRP A 108 -12.44 14.02 5.46
N ARG A 109 -12.83 14.05 6.72
CA ARG A 109 -12.04 13.50 7.83
C ARG A 109 -11.76 12.02 7.60
N ARG A 110 -12.77 11.23 7.27
CA ARG A 110 -12.65 9.78 7.02
C ARG A 110 -11.62 9.44 5.94
N VAL A 111 -11.61 10.21 4.83
CA VAL A 111 -10.65 9.98 3.74
C VAL A 111 -9.23 10.40 4.14
N ILE A 112 -9.08 11.56 4.78
CA ILE A 112 -7.76 12.03 5.28
C ILE A 112 -7.21 11.06 6.31
N ASP A 113 -8.04 10.62 7.26
CA ASP A 113 -7.63 9.70 8.32
C ASP A 113 -7.18 8.34 7.76
N ALA A 114 -7.91 7.78 6.80
CA ALA A 114 -7.52 6.50 6.21
C ALA A 114 -6.28 6.61 5.29
N ASN A 115 -6.22 7.64 4.43
CA ASN A 115 -5.24 7.70 3.35
C ASN A 115 -3.90 8.34 3.74
N LEU A 116 -3.94 9.32 4.66
CA LEU A 116 -2.77 10.10 5.05
C LEU A 116 -2.37 9.84 6.51
N THR A 117 -3.30 10.08 7.46
CA THR A 117 -3.02 9.83 8.88
C THR A 117 -2.71 8.35 9.13
N GLY A 118 -3.47 7.44 8.52
CA GLY A 118 -3.26 6.01 8.63
C GLY A 118 -1.91 5.55 8.07
N LEU A 119 -1.52 6.07 6.90
CA LEU A 119 -0.19 5.79 6.33
C LEU A 119 0.92 6.30 7.26
N PHE A 120 0.77 7.50 7.82
CA PHE A 120 1.70 8.04 8.82
C PHE A 120 1.79 7.14 10.05
N LEU A 121 0.66 6.73 10.62
CA LEU A 121 0.62 5.88 11.82
C LEU A 121 1.31 4.53 11.58
N VAL A 122 0.96 3.86 10.47
CA VAL A 122 1.56 2.56 10.11
C VAL A 122 3.07 2.73 9.88
N SER A 123 3.50 3.75 9.14
CA SER A 123 4.92 4.01 8.91
C SER A 123 5.66 4.27 10.22
N LYS A 124 5.13 5.17 11.07
CA LYS A 124 5.71 5.50 12.38
C LYS A 124 5.88 4.28 13.27
N ALA A 125 4.84 3.44 13.39
CA ALA A 125 4.89 2.23 14.20
C ALA A 125 5.87 1.20 13.62
N SER A 126 5.95 1.09 12.28
CA SER A 126 6.80 0.11 11.60
C SER A 126 8.29 0.47 11.64
N ILE A 127 8.65 1.76 11.66
CA ILE A 127 10.04 2.22 11.61
C ILE A 127 10.96 1.49 12.60
N PRO A 128 10.63 1.31 13.90
CA PRO A 128 11.50 0.59 14.84
C PRO A 128 11.73 -0.89 14.48
N HIS A 129 10.86 -1.48 13.67
CA HIS A 129 10.84 -2.88 13.28
C HIS A 129 11.31 -3.14 11.85
N LEU A 130 11.68 -2.09 11.10
CA LEU A 130 12.24 -2.23 9.76
C LEU A 130 13.67 -2.78 9.83
N ASN A 131 13.92 -3.84 9.09
CA ASN A 131 15.24 -4.43 8.93
C ASN A 131 16.14 -3.51 8.09
N ALA A 132 17.47 -3.62 8.23
CA ALA A 132 18.41 -2.96 7.32
C ALA A 132 18.17 -3.45 5.87
N GLY A 133 18.16 -2.54 4.91
CA GLY A 133 17.80 -2.84 3.53
C GLY A 133 16.29 -2.93 3.25
N ALA A 134 15.44 -2.64 4.24
CA ALA A 134 13.98 -2.68 4.06
C ALA A 134 13.49 -1.69 2.99
N SER A 135 12.31 -1.98 2.45
CA SER A 135 11.63 -1.15 1.44
C SER A 135 10.25 -0.72 1.91
N VAL A 136 10.00 0.57 1.94
CA VAL A 136 8.68 1.17 2.18
C VAL A 136 8.10 1.65 0.86
N ILE A 137 6.92 1.18 0.50
CA ILE A 137 6.24 1.48 -0.76
C ILE A 137 4.91 2.18 -0.45
N ASN A 138 4.82 3.46 -0.80
CA ASN A 138 3.66 4.29 -0.52
C ASN A 138 2.78 4.45 -1.77
N LEU A 139 1.50 4.10 -1.66
CA LEU A 139 0.55 4.23 -2.77
C LEU A 139 0.09 5.69 -2.92
N VAL A 140 0.46 6.29 -4.06
CA VAL A 140 0.03 7.62 -4.51
C VAL A 140 -0.95 7.53 -5.68
N SER A 141 -1.10 8.56 -6.48
CA SER A 141 -2.06 8.59 -7.58
C SER A 141 -1.66 9.66 -8.61
N GLY A 142 -2.18 9.61 -9.82
CA GLY A 142 -2.06 10.69 -10.79
C GLY A 142 -2.64 12.02 -10.29
N VAL A 143 -3.60 11.98 -9.36
CA VAL A 143 -4.16 13.18 -8.72
C VAL A 143 -3.37 13.64 -7.48
N SER A 144 -2.19 13.06 -7.22
CA SER A 144 -1.27 13.51 -6.16
C SER A 144 -0.26 14.56 -6.64
N VAL A 145 -0.18 14.81 -7.96
CA VAL A 145 0.69 15.82 -8.57
C VAL A 145 -0.08 16.90 -9.31
N GLU A 146 -1.33 16.64 -9.65
CA GLU A 146 -2.22 17.58 -10.32
C GLU A 146 -3.63 17.44 -9.74
N GLY A 147 -4.11 18.47 -9.03
CA GLY A 147 -5.47 18.50 -8.49
C GLY A 147 -6.51 18.56 -9.61
N ARG A 148 -7.58 17.80 -9.46
CA ARG A 148 -8.70 17.79 -10.42
C ARG A 148 -10.02 18.08 -9.72
N PRO A 149 -10.97 18.76 -10.40
CA PRO A 149 -12.31 18.98 -9.84
C PRO A 149 -12.94 17.69 -9.33
N GLU A 150 -13.66 17.78 -8.22
CA GLU A 150 -14.39 16.68 -7.57
C GLU A 150 -13.53 15.57 -6.93
N TRP A 151 -12.21 15.72 -6.88
CA TRP A 151 -11.33 14.74 -6.22
C TRP A 151 -11.06 15.05 -4.74
N GLY A 152 -11.47 16.19 -4.23
CA GLY A 152 -11.54 16.63 -2.84
C GLY A 152 -10.48 16.03 -1.92
N ALA A 153 -10.94 15.42 -0.84
CA ALA A 153 -10.08 14.83 0.19
C ALA A 153 -9.14 13.76 -0.34
N TYR A 154 -9.55 12.97 -1.34
CA TYR A 154 -8.68 11.96 -1.94
C TYR A 154 -7.42 12.57 -2.55
N SER A 155 -7.58 13.57 -3.42
CA SER A 155 -6.43 14.25 -4.04
C SER A 155 -5.54 14.87 -2.97
N VAL A 156 -6.10 15.62 -2.03
CA VAL A 156 -5.35 16.26 -0.93
C VAL A 156 -4.58 15.23 -0.11
N SER A 157 -5.21 14.10 0.24
CA SER A 157 -4.53 13.04 0.98
C SER A 157 -3.34 12.47 0.20
N LYS A 158 -3.48 12.27 -1.12
CA LYS A 158 -2.41 11.72 -1.95
C LYS A 158 -1.27 12.72 -2.21
N PHE A 159 -1.54 14.04 -2.28
CA PHE A 159 -0.50 15.08 -2.22
C PHE A 159 0.25 15.03 -0.87
N GLY A 160 -0.46 14.84 0.24
CA GLY A 160 0.16 14.67 1.56
C GLY A 160 1.08 13.45 1.62
N VAL A 161 0.69 12.34 0.99
CA VAL A 161 1.51 11.13 0.90
C VAL A 161 2.79 11.37 0.09
N GLU A 162 2.76 12.14 -1.01
CA GLU A 162 3.98 12.53 -1.75
C GLU A 162 4.97 13.29 -0.86
N GLY A 163 4.48 14.26 -0.08
CA GLY A 163 5.31 14.99 0.88
C GLY A 163 5.89 14.09 1.96
N LEU A 164 5.07 13.22 2.55
CA LEU A 164 5.51 12.29 3.58
C LEU A 164 6.51 11.25 3.03
N ASN A 165 6.35 10.80 1.78
CA ASN A 165 7.29 9.92 1.11
C ASN A 165 8.70 10.53 1.01
N GLN A 166 8.78 11.81 0.64
CA GLN A 166 10.07 12.54 0.55
C GLN A 166 10.72 12.70 1.92
N ILE A 167 9.94 13.02 2.96
CA ILE A 167 10.42 13.16 4.33
C ILE A 167 10.98 11.82 4.82
N LEU A 168 10.21 10.75 4.72
CA LEU A 168 10.63 9.43 5.16
C LEU A 168 11.85 8.90 4.39
N ALA A 169 11.96 9.19 3.10
CA ALA A 169 13.12 8.80 2.30
C ALA A 169 14.40 9.46 2.82
N ALA A 170 14.33 10.76 3.18
CA ALA A 170 15.47 11.48 3.73
C ALA A 170 15.81 11.07 5.19
N GLU A 171 14.78 10.86 6.03
CA GLU A 171 14.98 10.50 7.44
C GLU A 171 15.50 9.07 7.66
N LEU A 172 15.24 8.16 6.71
CA LEU A 172 15.60 6.75 6.83
C LEU A 172 16.82 6.34 5.99
N GLU A 173 17.46 7.29 5.30
CA GLU A 173 18.64 7.05 4.47
C GLU A 173 19.79 6.42 5.29
N ASP A 174 20.11 6.99 6.47
CA ASP A 174 21.17 6.50 7.36
C ASP A 174 20.90 5.09 7.92
N ARG A 175 19.67 4.59 7.78
CA ARG A 175 19.26 3.25 8.24
C ARG A 175 19.24 2.22 7.12
N ASP A 176 19.70 2.58 5.93
CA ASP A 176 19.62 1.73 4.72
C ASP A 176 18.17 1.28 4.39
N VAL A 177 17.18 2.15 4.67
CA VAL A 177 15.77 1.91 4.36
C VAL A 177 15.37 2.73 3.15
N ARG A 178 14.86 2.07 2.14
CA ARG A 178 14.39 2.70 0.90
C ARG A 178 12.93 3.07 1.03
N VAL A 179 12.55 4.28 0.61
CA VAL A 179 11.16 4.74 0.63
C VAL A 179 10.79 5.30 -0.73
N ASN A 180 9.80 4.70 -1.40
CA ASN A 180 9.40 5.09 -2.74
C ASN A 180 7.88 5.18 -2.87
N ALA A 181 7.43 6.07 -3.75
CA ALA A 181 6.03 6.27 -4.07
C ALA A 181 5.65 5.55 -5.38
N VAL A 182 4.49 4.92 -5.42
CA VAL A 182 3.97 4.26 -6.62
C VAL A 182 2.56 4.75 -6.95
N ASP A 183 2.41 5.31 -8.14
CA ASP A 183 1.13 5.58 -8.78
C ASP A 183 0.72 4.34 -9.58
N PRO A 184 -0.30 3.59 -9.14
CA PRO A 184 -0.72 2.37 -9.83
C PRO A 184 -1.48 2.66 -11.12
N GLY A 185 -1.87 3.91 -11.38
CA GLY A 185 -2.75 4.25 -12.49
C GLY A 185 -4.19 3.75 -12.31
N GLY A 186 -4.96 3.79 -13.38
CA GLY A 186 -6.33 3.28 -13.38
C GLY A 186 -6.36 1.76 -13.55
N MET A 187 -6.91 1.05 -12.56
CA MET A 187 -7.04 -0.41 -12.56
C MET A 187 -8.49 -0.84 -12.47
N ASN A 188 -8.80 -2.06 -12.89
CA ASN A 188 -10.12 -2.68 -12.70
C ASN A 188 -10.31 -3.05 -11.21
N THR A 189 -10.89 -2.15 -10.44
CA THR A 189 -11.12 -2.29 -9.00
C THR A 189 -12.47 -1.68 -8.61
N GLU A 190 -13.03 -2.10 -7.45
CA GLU A 190 -14.24 -1.48 -6.89
C GLU A 190 -14.07 0.04 -6.69
N MET A 191 -12.89 0.51 -6.25
CA MET A 191 -12.60 1.94 -6.10
C MET A 191 -12.69 2.67 -7.44
N ARG A 192 -12.20 2.08 -8.52
CA ARG A 192 -12.28 2.66 -9.87
C ARG A 192 -13.70 2.69 -10.39
N ALA A 193 -14.47 1.60 -10.20
CA ALA A 193 -15.88 1.54 -10.57
C ALA A 193 -16.71 2.60 -9.84
N ALA A 194 -16.43 2.84 -8.55
CA ALA A 194 -17.06 3.92 -7.78
C ALA A 194 -16.68 5.32 -8.32
N ALA A 195 -15.44 5.52 -8.77
CA ALA A 195 -14.98 6.80 -9.32
C ALA A 195 -15.56 7.10 -10.71
N TYR A 196 -15.81 6.07 -11.51
CA TYR A 196 -16.17 6.17 -12.93
C TYR A 196 -17.21 5.11 -13.31
N SER A 197 -18.45 5.29 -12.85
CA SER A 197 -19.55 4.33 -13.00
C SER A 197 -19.97 4.03 -14.46
N ARG A 198 -19.51 4.84 -15.42
CA ARG A 198 -19.78 4.68 -16.86
C ARG A 198 -18.60 4.13 -17.65
N GLU A 199 -17.49 3.85 -17.00
CA GLU A 199 -16.30 3.35 -17.65
C GLU A 199 -16.39 1.83 -17.83
N ASP A 200 -15.96 1.34 -18.99
CA ASP A 200 -15.85 -0.10 -19.21
C ASP A 200 -14.72 -0.69 -18.36
N ALA A 201 -15.10 -1.58 -17.45
CA ALA A 201 -14.17 -2.23 -16.52
C ALA A 201 -13.12 -3.10 -17.26
N GLU A 202 -13.53 -3.76 -18.36
CA GLU A 202 -12.65 -4.64 -19.15
C GLU A 202 -11.59 -3.85 -19.92
N SER A 203 -11.75 -2.54 -20.09
CA SER A 203 -10.75 -1.67 -20.72
C SER A 203 -9.58 -1.32 -19.78
N ARG A 204 -9.60 -1.77 -18.52
CA ARG A 204 -8.61 -1.44 -17.50
C ARG A 204 -7.72 -2.61 -17.17
N VAL A 205 -6.45 -2.28 -16.88
CA VAL A 205 -5.44 -3.23 -16.42
C VAL A 205 -5.93 -3.92 -15.15
N ALA A 206 -5.85 -5.25 -15.11
CA ALA A 206 -6.15 -5.99 -13.89
C ALA A 206 -5.08 -5.69 -12.81
N PRO A 207 -5.45 -5.66 -11.52
CA PRO A 207 -4.48 -5.46 -10.45
C PRO A 207 -3.29 -6.43 -10.51
N GLU A 208 -3.54 -7.67 -10.91
CA GLU A 208 -2.54 -8.74 -11.05
C GLU A 208 -1.51 -8.48 -12.15
N GLU A 209 -1.85 -7.70 -13.16
CA GLU A 209 -0.96 -7.30 -14.25
C GLU A 209 -0.13 -6.06 -13.92
N ASN A 210 -0.34 -5.48 -12.74
CA ASN A 210 0.24 -4.19 -12.35
C ASN A 210 1.18 -4.30 -11.14
N VAL A 211 1.80 -5.47 -10.93
CA VAL A 211 2.60 -5.79 -9.75
C VAL A 211 4.11 -5.65 -9.94
N ASP A 212 4.59 -5.53 -11.17
CA ASP A 212 6.03 -5.62 -11.50
C ASP A 212 6.90 -4.59 -10.77
N VAL A 213 6.47 -3.32 -10.71
CA VAL A 213 7.20 -2.27 -10.01
C VAL A 213 7.26 -2.53 -8.50
N PHE A 214 6.22 -3.15 -7.94
CA PHE A 214 6.15 -3.48 -6.53
C PHE A 214 7.10 -4.65 -6.18
N LEU A 215 7.18 -5.66 -7.05
CA LEU A 215 8.16 -6.73 -6.92
C LEU A 215 9.59 -6.19 -7.04
N TYR A 216 9.85 -5.32 -8.00
CA TYR A 216 11.15 -4.65 -8.15
C TYR A 216 11.52 -3.88 -6.88
N LEU A 217 10.63 -3.02 -6.36
CA LEU A 217 10.88 -2.21 -5.18
C LEU A 217 11.01 -3.04 -3.89
N ALA A 218 10.30 -4.16 -3.79
CA ALA A 218 10.39 -5.08 -2.66
C ALA A 218 11.68 -5.92 -2.68
N SER A 219 12.26 -6.15 -3.84
CA SER A 219 13.46 -6.99 -4.03
C SER A 219 14.75 -6.20 -3.81
N ASP A 220 15.86 -6.92 -3.83
CA ASP A 220 17.22 -6.34 -3.75
C ASP A 220 17.64 -5.65 -5.05
N ASP A 221 16.93 -5.85 -6.16
CA ASP A 221 17.21 -5.20 -7.44
C ASP A 221 17.05 -3.68 -7.41
N SER A 222 16.28 -3.17 -6.44
CA SER A 222 16.10 -1.72 -6.22
C SER A 222 17.00 -1.14 -5.14
N ARG A 223 18.09 -1.82 -4.76
CA ARG A 223 19.07 -1.26 -3.81
C ARG A 223 19.60 0.09 -4.30
N GLY A 224 19.61 1.07 -3.38
CA GLY A 224 20.01 2.44 -3.69
C GLY A 224 18.93 3.29 -4.37
N VAL A 225 17.74 2.75 -4.62
CA VAL A 225 16.60 3.49 -5.15
C VAL A 225 15.70 3.94 -4.00
N THR A 226 15.75 5.23 -3.65
CA THR A 226 14.94 5.85 -2.59
C THR A 226 14.51 7.27 -2.97
N GLY A 227 13.40 7.74 -2.46
CA GLY A 227 12.85 9.07 -2.75
C GLY A 227 12.15 9.20 -4.10
N GLU A 228 12.08 8.12 -4.87
CA GLU A 228 11.58 8.13 -6.24
C GLU A 228 10.06 7.91 -6.31
N ARG A 229 9.49 8.41 -7.43
CA ARG A 229 8.09 8.19 -7.78
C ARG A 229 7.98 7.38 -9.07
N PHE A 230 7.28 6.27 -8.99
CA PHE A 230 7.05 5.37 -10.12
C PHE A 230 5.60 5.43 -10.60
N LYS A 231 5.40 5.21 -11.89
CA LYS A 231 4.09 4.89 -12.48
C LYS A 231 4.09 3.41 -12.87
N ALA A 232 3.27 2.62 -12.20
CA ALA A 232 3.30 1.16 -12.35
C ALA A 232 3.03 0.72 -13.80
N GLN A 233 2.07 1.32 -14.48
CA GLN A 233 1.71 0.97 -15.87
C GLN A 233 2.76 1.39 -16.91
N GLU A 234 3.66 2.31 -16.55
CA GLU A 234 4.77 2.76 -17.41
C GLU A 234 6.08 2.04 -17.08
N PHE A 235 6.12 1.33 -15.95
CA PHE A 235 7.33 0.64 -15.49
C PHE A 235 7.71 -0.49 -16.46
N ARG A 236 9.00 -0.54 -16.80
CA ARG A 236 9.59 -1.63 -17.54
C ARG A 236 10.89 -2.01 -16.82
N ARG A 237 10.95 -3.24 -16.36
CA ARG A 237 12.19 -3.77 -15.76
C ARG A 237 13.27 -3.77 -16.83
N ARG A 238 14.40 -3.16 -16.55
CA ARG A 238 15.57 -3.11 -17.45
C ARG A 238 16.35 -4.40 -17.40
#